data_ba1249a9694754fa5ddd8eb9936a2c3d
#
_entry.id   ba1249a9694754fa5ddd8eb9936a2c3d
#
_cell.length_a   1.000
_cell.length_b   1.000
_cell.length_c   1.000
_cell.angle_alpha   90.00
_cell.angle_beta   90.00
_cell.angle_gamma   90.00
#
_symmetry.space_group_name_H-M   'P 1'
#
loop_
_entity.id
_entity.type
_entity.pdbx_description
1 polymer ?
#
loop_
_entity_poly.entity_id
_entity_poly.type
_entity_poly.pdbx_seq_one_letter_code
_entity_poly.pdbx_strand_id
1 'polypeptide(L)'
;MNLYQHINGADWRNIFIVGDLHGSYTLLMNELDKVSFDPARDLLISVGDLVDRGAENVECLELITMPWFRAVRGNHEQMMLDGLSEYGNVNHWLVNGGGWFFNLDYDKEILAKALVHKIHDLPLVIELTSGWMKYVICHADYPYDDYEFGKPVDAQDVIWSRDRVTKSLNGITTEIKGADMFFFGHTPAHEPLLFGNQYYIDTGAVFCGNLTLTKVQEG
;
A
#
# COMPACT_ATOMS: atom_id res chain seq x y z
N MET A 1 -7.77 -16.45 -3.56
CA MET A 1 -7.03 -15.21 -3.24
C MET A 1 -5.54 -15.52 -3.28
N ASN A 2 -4.77 -14.79 -4.08
CA ASN A 2 -3.31 -14.96 -4.10
C ASN A 2 -2.73 -14.01 -3.05
N LEU A 3 -2.24 -14.55 -1.93
CA LEU A 3 -1.71 -13.74 -0.84
C LEU A 3 -0.37 -13.06 -1.18
N TYR A 4 0.38 -13.64 -2.13
CA TYR A 4 1.70 -13.19 -2.52
C TYR A 4 1.76 -12.88 -4.01
N GLN A 5 2.52 -11.85 -4.37
CA GLN A 5 2.89 -11.53 -5.75
C GLN A 5 4.41 -11.37 -5.84
N HIS A 6 5.04 -11.98 -6.84
CA HIS A 6 6.43 -11.72 -7.18
C HIS A 6 6.52 -10.78 -8.38
N ILE A 7 7.44 -9.80 -8.30
CA ILE A 7 7.75 -8.83 -9.36
C ILE A 7 9.23 -8.93 -9.69
N ASN A 8 9.53 -9.08 -10.98
CA ASN A 8 10.90 -8.99 -11.49
C ASN A 8 11.22 -7.55 -11.87
N GLY A 9 12.15 -6.92 -11.18
CA GLY A 9 12.55 -5.53 -11.43
C GLY A 9 13.21 -5.35 -12.81
N ALA A 10 13.78 -6.40 -13.40
CA ALA A 10 14.40 -6.32 -14.73
C ALA A 10 13.40 -5.93 -15.86
N ASP A 11 12.10 -6.06 -15.63
CA ASP A 11 11.06 -5.68 -16.58
C ASP A 11 10.82 -4.16 -16.64
N TRP A 12 11.44 -3.38 -15.74
CA TRP A 12 11.19 -1.96 -15.56
C TRP A 12 12.48 -1.14 -15.53
N ARG A 13 12.42 0.12 -16.01
CA ARG A 13 13.56 1.05 -15.94
C ARG A 13 13.78 1.53 -14.50
N ASN A 14 12.83 2.29 -13.95
CA ASN A 14 12.85 2.71 -12.56
C ASN A 14 11.72 2.05 -11.79
N ILE A 15 11.94 1.84 -10.50
CA ILE A 15 10.89 1.34 -9.60
C ILE A 15 10.82 2.24 -8.38
N PHE A 16 9.60 2.65 -8.04
CA PHE A 16 9.30 3.48 -6.89
C PHE A 16 8.33 2.75 -5.97
N ILE A 17 8.46 3.00 -4.66
CA ILE A 17 7.50 2.55 -3.64
C ILE A 17 6.90 3.79 -3.00
N VAL A 18 5.57 3.84 -2.86
CA VAL A 18 4.82 4.97 -2.32
C VAL A 18 4.04 4.57 -1.07
N GLY A 19 3.97 5.48 -0.10
CA GLY A 19 3.18 5.37 1.12
C GLY A 19 1.68 5.43 0.89
N ASP A 20 0.91 5.45 1.99
CA ASP A 20 -0.54 5.51 2.01
C ASP A 20 -1.08 6.72 1.25
N LEU A 21 -2.05 6.51 0.35
CA LEU A 21 -2.60 7.56 -0.50
C LEU A 21 -3.85 8.21 0.08
N HIS A 22 -4.75 7.41 0.62
CA HIS A 22 -6.00 7.90 1.20
C HIS A 22 -6.71 8.94 0.33
N GLY A 23 -6.98 8.63 -0.95
CA GLY A 23 -7.67 9.54 -1.86
C GLY A 23 -6.90 10.82 -2.18
N SER A 24 -5.56 10.80 -2.20
CA SER A 24 -4.68 11.93 -2.52
C SER A 24 -4.05 11.76 -3.92
N TYR A 25 -4.87 11.52 -4.94
CA TYR A 25 -4.43 11.24 -6.31
C TYR A 25 -3.61 12.38 -6.91
N THR A 26 -4.10 13.63 -6.81
CA THR A 26 -3.40 14.81 -7.34
C THR A 26 -2.02 14.98 -6.70
N LEU A 27 -1.90 14.71 -5.39
CA LEU A 27 -0.62 14.75 -4.70
C LEU A 27 0.35 13.70 -5.26
N LEU A 28 -0.13 12.47 -5.47
CA LEU A 28 0.68 11.41 -6.10
C LEU A 28 1.17 11.82 -7.47
N MET A 29 0.28 12.32 -8.34
CA MET A 29 0.67 12.72 -9.69
C MET A 29 1.72 13.82 -9.68
N ASN A 30 1.62 14.79 -8.78
CA ASN A 30 2.62 15.83 -8.59
C ASN A 30 3.99 15.27 -8.15
N GLU A 31 4.01 14.27 -7.25
CA GLU A 31 5.27 13.62 -6.85
C GLU A 31 5.90 12.80 -7.98
N LEU A 32 5.08 12.11 -8.79
CA LEU A 32 5.55 11.38 -9.97
C LEU A 32 6.13 12.32 -11.04
N ASP A 33 5.53 13.49 -11.25
CA ASP A 33 6.05 14.52 -12.17
C ASP A 33 7.44 15.04 -11.73
N LYS A 34 7.65 15.26 -10.42
CA LYS A 34 8.94 15.72 -9.88
C LYS A 34 10.09 14.75 -10.16
N VAL A 35 9.79 13.45 -10.23
CA VAL A 35 10.79 12.40 -10.51
C VAL A 35 10.83 11.99 -11.98
N SER A 36 10.07 12.69 -12.86
CA SER A 36 9.96 12.38 -14.29
C SER A 36 9.58 10.92 -14.55
N PHE A 37 8.57 10.43 -13.82
CA PHE A 37 8.03 9.09 -13.96
C PHE A 37 7.47 8.86 -15.35
N ASP A 38 7.88 7.79 -16.00
CA ASP A 38 7.40 7.38 -17.33
C ASP A 38 6.52 6.12 -17.21
N PRO A 39 5.18 6.24 -17.33
CA PRO A 39 4.25 5.11 -17.19
C PRO A 39 4.48 3.96 -18.17
N ALA A 40 5.22 4.19 -19.26
CA ALA A 40 5.55 3.14 -20.23
C ALA A 40 6.77 2.31 -19.83
N ARG A 41 7.57 2.76 -18.88
CA ARG A 41 8.87 2.17 -18.55
C ARG A 41 9.14 1.99 -17.05
N ASP A 42 8.45 2.75 -16.21
CA ASP A 42 8.65 2.76 -14.76
C ASP A 42 7.50 2.06 -14.03
N LEU A 43 7.76 1.54 -12.86
CA LEU A 43 6.80 0.88 -11.99
C LEU A 43 6.62 1.66 -10.68
N LEU A 44 5.38 1.80 -10.26
CA LEU A 44 5.02 2.29 -8.93
C LEU A 44 4.37 1.16 -8.12
N ILE A 45 4.85 0.95 -6.89
CA ILE A 45 4.28 -0.03 -5.95
C ILE A 45 3.78 0.72 -4.71
N SER A 46 2.50 0.57 -4.36
CA SER A 46 1.91 1.16 -3.15
C SER A 46 1.89 0.16 -1.99
N VAL A 47 2.12 0.68 -0.79
CA VAL A 47 1.98 -0.08 0.46
C VAL A 47 0.52 -0.28 0.89
N GLY A 48 -0.47 0.08 0.05
CA GLY A 48 -1.90 -0.03 0.35
C GLY A 48 -2.52 1.29 0.84
N ASP A 49 -3.72 1.20 1.39
CA ASP A 49 -4.53 2.34 1.84
C ASP A 49 -4.68 3.42 0.76
N LEU A 50 -5.22 3.00 -0.39
CA LEU A 50 -5.47 3.87 -1.54
C LEU A 50 -6.65 4.80 -1.30
N VAL A 51 -7.64 4.32 -0.53
CA VAL A 51 -8.95 4.95 -0.34
C VAL A 51 -9.18 5.47 1.08
N ASP A 52 -10.32 6.12 1.24
CA ASP A 52 -10.88 6.71 2.46
C ASP A 52 -10.20 8.02 2.89
N ARG A 53 -10.95 8.81 3.66
CA ARG A 53 -10.52 10.10 4.25
C ARG A 53 -10.38 11.23 3.24
N GLY A 54 -9.67 11.01 2.13
CA GLY A 54 -9.44 12.03 1.10
C GLY A 54 -10.60 12.21 0.13
N ALA A 55 -10.40 13.05 -0.87
CA ALA A 55 -11.45 13.44 -1.82
C ALA A 55 -11.41 12.65 -3.14
N GLU A 56 -10.24 12.13 -3.54
CA GLU A 56 -10.00 11.56 -4.86
C GLU A 56 -9.90 10.02 -4.81
N ASN A 57 -10.89 9.41 -4.10
CA ASN A 57 -10.86 7.97 -3.82
C ASN A 57 -11.07 7.12 -5.08
N VAL A 58 -11.96 7.54 -5.97
CA VAL A 58 -12.23 6.81 -7.22
C VAL A 58 -11.01 6.85 -8.11
N GLU A 59 -10.38 8.00 -8.23
CA GLU A 59 -9.14 8.21 -9.00
C GLU A 59 -7.98 7.35 -8.46
N CYS A 60 -7.86 7.23 -7.13
CA CYS A 60 -6.89 6.32 -6.51
C CYS A 60 -7.22 4.84 -6.75
N LEU A 61 -8.51 4.46 -6.75
CA LEU A 61 -8.93 3.11 -7.11
C LEU A 61 -8.61 2.76 -8.56
N GLU A 62 -8.76 3.69 -9.48
CA GLU A 62 -8.46 3.47 -10.90
C GLU A 62 -7.00 3.09 -11.13
N LEU A 63 -6.07 3.51 -10.26
CA LEU A 63 -4.66 3.13 -10.34
C LEU A 63 -4.44 1.62 -10.40
N ILE A 64 -5.27 0.82 -9.71
CA ILE A 64 -5.14 -0.66 -9.73
C ILE A 64 -5.36 -1.28 -11.12
N THR A 65 -5.89 -0.52 -12.06
CA THR A 65 -6.06 -0.94 -13.46
C THR A 65 -4.88 -0.59 -14.34
N MET A 66 -3.99 0.28 -13.87
CA MET A 66 -2.87 0.78 -14.66
C MET A 66 -1.75 -0.27 -14.76
N PRO A 67 -1.17 -0.50 -15.96
CA PRO A 67 -0.11 -1.50 -16.13
C PRO A 67 1.18 -1.18 -15.35
N TRP A 68 1.40 0.09 -15.04
CA TRP A 68 2.56 0.61 -14.32
C TRP A 68 2.36 0.72 -12.80
N PHE A 69 1.21 0.27 -12.28
CA PHE A 69 0.88 0.36 -10.85
C PHE A 69 0.65 -1.03 -10.25
N ARG A 70 1.17 -1.24 -9.06
CA ARG A 70 0.88 -2.39 -8.19
C ARG A 70 0.62 -1.90 -6.78
N ALA A 71 -0.16 -2.66 -6.00
CA ALA A 71 -0.40 -2.35 -4.60
C ALA A 71 -0.56 -3.64 -3.79
N VAL A 72 -0.16 -3.60 -2.54
CA VAL A 72 -0.68 -4.53 -1.55
C VAL A 72 -2.03 -4.05 -1.04
N ARG A 73 -2.84 -4.94 -0.48
CA ARG A 73 -4.10 -4.56 0.17
C ARG A 73 -3.81 -3.99 1.54
N GLY A 74 -4.32 -2.78 1.81
CA GLY A 74 -4.34 -2.18 3.13
C GLY A 74 -5.61 -2.51 3.93
N ASN A 75 -5.66 -2.05 5.17
CA ASN A 75 -6.83 -2.25 6.00
C ASN A 75 -8.04 -1.43 5.52
N HIS A 76 -7.83 -0.31 4.83
CA HIS A 76 -8.92 0.50 4.25
C HIS A 76 -9.57 -0.21 3.07
N GLU A 77 -8.82 -0.84 2.21
CA GLU A 77 -9.35 -1.71 1.17
C GLU A 77 -10.12 -2.90 1.76
N GLN A 78 -9.61 -3.51 2.85
CA GLN A 78 -10.30 -4.61 3.52
C GLN A 78 -11.61 -4.13 4.17
N MET A 79 -11.61 -2.97 4.84
CA MET A 79 -12.84 -2.38 5.40
C MET A 79 -13.90 -2.08 4.34
N MET A 80 -13.48 -1.62 3.15
CA MET A 80 -14.38 -1.41 2.01
C MET A 80 -15.00 -2.73 1.54
N LEU A 81 -14.21 -3.78 1.38
CA LEU A 81 -14.71 -5.13 1.01
C LEU A 81 -15.70 -5.67 2.04
N ASP A 82 -15.35 -5.57 3.32
CA ASP A 82 -16.20 -6.02 4.43
C ASP A 82 -17.48 -5.20 4.50
N GLY A 83 -17.38 -3.87 4.41
CA GLY A 83 -18.52 -2.96 4.48
C GLY A 83 -19.53 -3.11 3.33
N LEU A 84 -19.07 -3.56 2.17
CA LEU A 84 -19.91 -3.81 0.99
C LEU A 84 -20.39 -5.25 0.90
N SER A 85 -19.95 -6.15 1.77
CA SER A 85 -20.42 -7.53 1.81
C SER A 85 -21.79 -7.64 2.49
N GLU A 86 -22.55 -8.70 2.14
CA GLU A 86 -23.91 -8.91 2.64
C GLU A 86 -24.03 -8.95 4.17
N TYR A 87 -23.00 -9.47 4.86
CA TYR A 87 -22.95 -9.63 6.32
C TYR A 87 -21.86 -8.79 6.97
N GLY A 88 -21.34 -7.81 6.26
CA GLY A 88 -20.19 -7.02 6.70
C GLY A 88 -20.56 -5.86 7.62
N ASN A 89 -19.56 -5.24 8.20
CA ASN A 89 -19.70 -4.13 9.13
C ASN A 89 -19.46 -2.77 8.44
N VAL A 90 -20.48 -2.26 7.75
CA VAL A 90 -20.40 -0.95 7.08
C VAL A 90 -20.08 0.18 8.07
N ASN A 91 -20.57 0.11 9.33
CA ASN A 91 -20.29 1.14 10.31
C ASN A 91 -18.80 1.23 10.67
N HIS A 92 -18.10 0.12 10.71
CA HIS A 92 -16.66 0.11 10.92
C HIS A 92 -15.93 0.87 9.80
N TRP A 93 -16.33 0.66 8.56
CA TRP A 93 -15.78 1.39 7.42
C TRP A 93 -16.14 2.88 7.43
N LEU A 94 -17.41 3.23 7.71
CA LEU A 94 -17.87 4.62 7.74
C LEU A 94 -17.10 5.47 8.78
N VAL A 95 -16.89 4.97 10.00
CA VAL A 95 -16.15 5.71 11.04
C VAL A 95 -14.65 5.86 10.72
N ASN A 96 -14.13 5.07 9.79
CA ASN A 96 -12.75 5.14 9.30
C ASN A 96 -12.59 5.95 8.01
N GLY A 97 -13.66 6.56 7.50
CA GLY A 97 -13.58 7.48 6.36
C GLY A 97 -14.25 7.00 5.08
N GLY A 98 -14.95 5.85 5.09
CA GLY A 98 -15.59 5.23 3.91
C GLY A 98 -16.88 5.93 3.43
N GLY A 99 -17.30 7.01 4.08
CA GLY A 99 -18.54 7.72 3.74
C GLY A 99 -18.58 8.31 2.32
N TRP A 100 -17.43 8.54 1.71
CA TRP A 100 -17.31 9.05 0.34
C TRP A 100 -18.06 8.19 -0.68
N PHE A 101 -18.03 6.86 -0.52
CA PHE A 101 -18.63 5.90 -1.44
C PHE A 101 -20.15 6.08 -1.60
N PHE A 102 -20.83 6.43 -0.53
CA PHE A 102 -22.29 6.62 -0.49
C PHE A 102 -22.74 8.03 -0.95
N ASN A 103 -21.77 8.89 -1.28
CA ASN A 103 -22.00 10.25 -1.78
C ASN A 103 -21.50 10.43 -3.22
N LEU A 104 -21.15 9.35 -3.92
CA LEU A 104 -20.73 9.39 -5.31
C LEU A 104 -21.91 9.74 -6.24
N ASP A 105 -21.62 10.45 -7.34
CA ASP A 105 -22.54 10.50 -8.46
C ASP A 105 -22.69 9.14 -9.13
N TYR A 106 -23.71 9.01 -9.98
CA TYR A 106 -24.08 7.72 -10.58
C TYR A 106 -22.92 7.07 -11.38
N ASP A 107 -22.19 7.85 -12.17
CA ASP A 107 -21.12 7.33 -13.02
C ASP A 107 -19.92 6.85 -12.19
N LYS A 108 -19.52 7.64 -11.19
CA LYS A 108 -18.45 7.28 -10.25
C LYS A 108 -18.84 6.09 -9.38
N GLU A 109 -20.11 5.97 -8.98
CA GLU A 109 -20.61 4.82 -8.20
C GLU A 109 -20.48 3.52 -9.00
N ILE A 110 -20.88 3.52 -10.28
CA ILE A 110 -20.74 2.35 -11.16
C ILE A 110 -19.26 1.95 -11.29
N LEU A 111 -18.39 2.92 -11.54
CA LEU A 111 -16.96 2.68 -11.68
C LEU A 111 -16.36 2.12 -10.39
N ALA A 112 -16.63 2.76 -9.24
CA ALA A 112 -16.13 2.30 -7.94
C ALA A 112 -16.59 0.87 -7.64
N LYS A 113 -17.87 0.54 -7.87
CA LYS A 113 -18.40 -0.83 -7.71
C LYS A 113 -17.68 -1.85 -8.61
N ALA A 114 -17.38 -1.49 -9.85
CA ALA A 114 -16.62 -2.35 -10.74
C ALA A 114 -15.19 -2.60 -10.26
N LEU A 115 -14.57 -1.58 -9.64
CA LEU A 115 -13.21 -1.66 -9.11
C LEU A 115 -13.10 -2.46 -7.81
N VAL A 116 -14.18 -2.57 -7.01
CA VAL A 116 -14.21 -3.38 -5.77
C VAL A 116 -13.76 -4.82 -6.03
N HIS A 117 -14.17 -5.42 -7.14
CA HIS A 117 -13.74 -6.78 -7.48
C HIS A 117 -12.23 -6.91 -7.66
N LYS A 118 -11.58 -5.85 -8.16
CA LYS A 118 -10.12 -5.83 -8.34
C LYS A 118 -9.38 -5.66 -7.01
N ILE A 119 -9.97 -4.95 -6.04
CA ILE A 119 -9.42 -4.85 -4.67
C ILE A 119 -9.32 -6.24 -4.04
N HIS A 120 -10.31 -7.11 -4.27
CA HIS A 120 -10.30 -8.48 -3.77
C HIS A 120 -9.09 -9.29 -4.27
N ASP A 121 -8.55 -8.95 -5.43
CA ASP A 121 -7.41 -9.63 -6.04
C ASP A 121 -6.04 -9.06 -5.62
N LEU A 122 -6.02 -7.94 -4.89
CA LEU A 122 -4.77 -7.37 -4.38
C LEU A 122 -4.08 -8.35 -3.41
N PRO A 123 -2.76 -8.59 -3.57
CA PRO A 123 -1.99 -9.41 -2.66
C PRO A 123 -1.84 -8.73 -1.30
N LEU A 124 -1.49 -9.49 -0.26
CA LEU A 124 -1.08 -8.95 1.04
C LEU A 124 0.42 -8.66 1.08
N VAL A 125 1.19 -9.39 0.28
CA VAL A 125 2.66 -9.31 0.24
C VAL A 125 3.12 -9.25 -1.20
N ILE A 126 3.95 -8.26 -1.53
CA ILE A 126 4.68 -8.21 -2.79
C ILE A 126 6.16 -8.44 -2.50
N GLU A 127 6.77 -9.42 -3.18
CA GLU A 127 8.22 -9.57 -3.25
C GLU A 127 8.71 -8.95 -4.57
N LEU A 128 9.59 -7.96 -4.47
CA LEU A 128 10.26 -7.35 -5.61
C LEU A 128 11.74 -7.78 -5.62
N THR A 129 12.20 -8.37 -6.72
CA THR A 129 13.62 -8.61 -6.95
C THR A 129 14.16 -7.57 -7.93
N SER A 130 15.14 -6.77 -7.51
CA SER A 130 15.80 -5.74 -8.33
C SER A 130 17.31 -5.90 -8.23
N GLY A 131 17.94 -6.37 -9.30
CA GLY A 131 19.35 -6.75 -9.28
C GLY A 131 19.62 -7.86 -8.25
N TRP A 132 20.44 -7.54 -7.26
CA TRP A 132 20.77 -8.45 -6.14
C TRP A 132 19.92 -8.21 -4.90
N MET A 133 19.08 -7.17 -4.92
CA MET A 133 18.25 -6.75 -3.79
C MET A 133 16.88 -7.42 -3.83
N LYS A 134 16.42 -7.86 -2.68
CA LYS A 134 15.09 -8.36 -2.44
C LYS A 134 14.34 -7.41 -1.50
N TYR A 135 13.25 -6.84 -2.00
CA TYR A 135 12.37 -5.98 -1.25
C TYR A 135 11.05 -6.70 -0.97
N VAL A 136 10.51 -6.53 0.22
CA VAL A 136 9.19 -7.06 0.59
C VAL A 136 8.29 -5.90 0.98
N ILE A 137 7.12 -5.83 0.37
CA ILE A 137 6.14 -4.80 0.60
C ILE A 137 4.92 -5.43 1.26
N CYS A 138 4.56 -4.94 2.44
CA CYS A 138 3.35 -5.27 3.18
C CYS A 138 2.68 -3.98 3.63
N HIS A 139 1.40 -4.04 4.05
CA HIS A 139 0.75 -2.81 4.49
C HIS A 139 1.20 -2.38 5.89
N ALA A 140 1.00 -3.19 6.93
CA ALA A 140 1.27 -2.79 8.32
C ALA A 140 2.49 -3.49 8.94
N ASP A 141 2.59 -4.81 8.79
CA ASP A 141 3.68 -5.60 9.34
C ASP A 141 3.89 -6.90 8.55
N TYR A 142 4.99 -7.59 8.82
CA TYR A 142 5.20 -8.99 8.46
C TYR A 142 5.34 -9.81 9.75
N PRO A 143 4.48 -10.83 10.00
CA PRO A 143 4.28 -11.38 11.35
C PRO A 143 5.42 -12.26 11.87
N TYR A 144 6.44 -12.54 11.05
CA TYR A 144 7.57 -13.41 11.40
C TYR A 144 8.89 -12.64 11.40
N ASP A 145 9.91 -13.22 12.07
CA ASP A 145 11.29 -12.69 12.06
C ASP A 145 12.14 -13.30 10.92
N ASP A 146 11.55 -14.19 10.12
CA ASP A 146 12.13 -14.75 8.89
C ASP A 146 11.10 -14.76 7.77
N TYR A 147 11.46 -14.16 6.65
CA TYR A 147 10.65 -14.09 5.45
C TYR A 147 10.92 -15.26 4.52
N GLU A 148 9.85 -15.86 4.03
CA GLU A 148 9.86 -16.83 2.94
C GLU A 148 8.67 -16.57 2.04
N PHE A 149 8.90 -16.52 0.71
CA PHE A 149 7.82 -16.32 -0.25
C PHE A 149 6.79 -17.45 -0.19
N GLY A 150 5.52 -17.09 -0.02
CA GLY A 150 4.42 -18.06 0.08
C GLY A 150 4.17 -18.62 1.48
N LYS A 151 4.96 -18.22 2.50
CA LYS A 151 4.71 -18.60 3.90
C LYS A 151 3.33 -18.12 4.33
N PRO A 152 2.47 -18.98 4.92
CA PRO A 152 1.13 -18.58 5.34
C PRO A 152 1.17 -17.42 6.33
N VAL A 153 0.38 -16.38 6.08
CA VAL A 153 0.22 -15.20 6.96
C VAL A 153 -1.25 -14.99 7.29
N ASP A 154 -1.53 -14.49 8.49
CA ASP A 154 -2.85 -13.97 8.81
C ASP A 154 -3.00 -12.57 8.22
N ALA A 155 -4.11 -12.33 7.52
CA ALA A 155 -4.37 -11.04 6.91
C ALA A 155 -4.46 -9.92 7.96
N GLN A 156 -5.03 -10.19 9.14
CA GLN A 156 -5.14 -9.20 10.21
C GLN A 156 -3.76 -8.74 10.70
N ASP A 157 -2.81 -9.67 10.84
CA ASP A 157 -1.45 -9.31 11.24
C ASP A 157 -0.76 -8.41 10.19
N VAL A 158 -0.95 -8.74 8.91
CA VAL A 158 -0.27 -8.02 7.81
C VAL A 158 -0.85 -6.63 7.58
N ILE A 159 -2.17 -6.43 7.80
CA ILE A 159 -2.83 -5.16 7.45
C ILE A 159 -3.20 -4.29 8.67
N TRP A 160 -3.03 -4.77 9.92
CA TRP A 160 -3.42 -4.03 11.11
C TRP A 160 -2.34 -3.93 12.20
N SER A 161 -1.38 -4.85 12.23
CA SER A 161 -0.43 -4.93 13.35
C SER A 161 0.44 -3.66 13.44
N ARG A 162 0.62 -3.17 14.66
CA ARG A 162 1.58 -2.12 15.01
C ARG A 162 2.62 -2.61 16.02
N ASP A 163 2.68 -3.91 16.24
CA ASP A 163 3.51 -4.47 17.31
C ASP A 163 4.99 -4.21 17.06
N ARG A 164 5.47 -4.45 15.84
CA ARG A 164 6.89 -4.30 15.48
C ARG A 164 7.32 -2.84 15.49
N VAL A 165 6.56 -1.96 14.85
CA VAL A 165 6.87 -0.52 14.84
C VAL A 165 6.81 0.07 16.25
N THR A 166 5.84 -0.34 17.08
CA THR A 166 5.75 0.11 18.47
C THR A 166 6.94 -0.35 19.31
N LYS A 167 7.40 -1.59 19.15
CA LYS A 167 8.63 -2.08 19.80
C LYS A 167 9.84 -1.28 19.35
N SER A 168 9.97 -1.01 18.06
CA SER A 168 11.09 -0.25 17.50
C SER A 168 11.12 1.19 18.00
N LEU A 169 9.97 1.86 18.09
CA LEU A 169 9.84 3.20 18.68
C LEU A 169 10.21 3.21 20.17
N ASN A 170 10.08 2.09 20.87
CA ASN A 170 10.53 1.91 22.25
C ASN A 170 11.98 1.38 22.37
N GLY A 171 12.77 1.43 21.28
CA GLY A 171 14.18 1.05 21.28
C GLY A 171 14.45 -0.45 21.14
N ILE A 172 13.43 -1.27 20.81
CA ILE A 172 13.58 -2.71 20.61
C ILE A 172 13.38 -3.01 19.13
N THR A 173 14.47 -3.00 18.37
CA THR A 173 14.47 -3.30 16.93
C THR A 173 15.01 -4.70 16.66
N THR A 174 14.29 -5.47 15.83
CA THR A 174 14.74 -6.77 15.33
C THR A 174 14.67 -6.74 13.80
N GLU A 175 15.70 -7.22 13.12
CA GLU A 175 15.66 -7.38 11.66
C GLU A 175 14.81 -8.60 11.28
N ILE A 176 14.14 -8.50 10.12
CA ILE A 176 13.44 -9.62 9.50
C ILE A 176 14.40 -10.25 8.48
N LYS A 177 14.78 -11.49 8.68
CA LYS A 177 15.68 -12.23 7.76
C LYS A 177 14.97 -12.59 6.45
N GLY A 178 15.74 -12.93 5.41
CA GLY A 178 15.22 -13.48 4.15
C GLY A 178 14.89 -12.44 3.08
N ALA A 179 15.00 -11.14 3.39
CA ALA A 179 14.98 -10.04 2.43
C ALA A 179 15.87 -8.89 2.91
N ASP A 180 16.26 -8.01 1.98
CA ASP A 180 17.18 -6.91 2.29
C ASP A 180 16.45 -5.73 2.92
N MET A 181 15.20 -5.45 2.49
CA MET A 181 14.40 -4.35 3.02
C MET A 181 12.92 -4.67 2.99
N PHE A 182 12.20 -4.23 4.02
CA PHE A 182 10.75 -4.30 4.12
C PHE A 182 10.16 -2.89 4.09
N PHE A 183 9.09 -2.70 3.29
CA PHE A 183 8.36 -1.45 3.21
C PHE A 183 6.98 -1.61 3.83
N PHE A 184 6.63 -0.66 4.69
CA PHE A 184 5.35 -0.61 5.40
C PHE A 184 4.73 0.78 5.34
N GLY A 185 3.38 0.84 5.38
CA GLY A 185 2.56 2.02 5.56
C GLY A 185 1.89 2.03 6.93
N HIS A 186 0.56 2.30 6.95
CA HIS A 186 -0.37 2.11 8.07
C HIS A 186 -0.15 2.95 9.33
N THR A 187 1.09 3.21 9.70
CA THR A 187 1.42 3.93 10.93
C THR A 187 1.96 5.31 10.56
N PRO A 188 1.12 6.35 10.61
CA PRO A 188 1.54 7.67 10.15
C PRO A 188 2.62 8.27 11.04
N ALA A 189 3.63 8.85 10.40
CA ALA A 189 4.72 9.56 11.03
C ALA A 189 4.99 10.88 10.29
N HIS A 190 5.67 11.85 10.92
CA HIS A 190 6.02 13.11 10.25
C HIS A 190 7.07 12.95 9.15
N GLU A 191 7.93 11.96 9.29
CA GLU A 191 8.98 11.58 8.34
C GLU A 191 9.09 10.05 8.27
N PRO A 192 9.65 9.48 7.19
CA PRO A 192 9.83 8.04 7.09
C PRO A 192 10.72 7.50 8.22
N LEU A 193 10.34 6.35 8.79
CA LEU A 193 11.06 5.74 9.90
C LEU A 193 11.81 4.50 9.41
N LEU A 194 13.10 4.41 9.70
CA LEU A 194 13.94 3.26 9.39
C LEU A 194 14.40 2.57 10.66
N PHE A 195 14.03 1.31 10.85
CA PHE A 195 14.42 0.46 11.96
C PHE A 195 15.03 -0.85 11.44
N GLY A 196 16.37 -0.97 11.51
CA GLY A 196 17.06 -2.10 10.88
C GLY A 196 16.79 -2.15 9.37
N ASN A 197 16.15 -3.22 8.90
CA ASN A 197 15.72 -3.36 7.51
C ASN A 197 14.21 -3.12 7.27
N GLN A 198 13.54 -2.36 8.13
CA GLN A 198 12.12 -2.03 8.04
C GLN A 198 11.94 -0.54 7.82
N TYR A 199 11.30 -0.18 6.72
CA TYR A 199 11.08 1.20 6.31
C TYR A 199 9.59 1.52 6.28
N TYR A 200 9.14 2.34 7.22
CA TYR A 200 7.76 2.80 7.37
C TYR A 200 7.62 4.14 6.66
N ILE A 201 6.77 4.19 5.64
CA ILE A 201 6.68 5.30 4.69
C ILE A 201 5.31 5.97 4.61
N ASP A 202 4.38 5.67 5.53
CA ASP A 202 3.17 6.49 5.70
C ASP A 202 3.56 7.81 6.36
N THR A 203 3.57 8.89 5.58
CA THR A 203 3.91 10.22 6.07
C THR A 203 2.73 11.18 6.10
N GLY A 204 1.51 10.63 6.06
CA GLY A 204 0.29 11.37 6.30
C GLY A 204 -0.17 12.20 5.10
N ALA A 205 -0.17 11.63 3.90
CA ALA A 205 -0.60 12.30 2.67
C ALA A 205 -1.92 13.05 2.84
N VAL A 206 -2.96 12.39 3.37
CA VAL A 206 -4.29 13.00 3.58
C VAL A 206 -4.33 13.97 4.76
N PHE A 207 -3.43 13.86 5.73
CA PHE A 207 -3.47 14.69 6.95
C PHE A 207 -2.67 15.98 6.83
N CYS A 208 -1.50 15.89 6.21
CA CYS A 208 -0.55 17.02 6.13
C CYS A 208 0.01 17.26 4.73
N GLY A 209 -0.44 16.52 3.71
CA GLY A 209 0.03 16.66 2.33
C GLY A 209 1.46 16.19 2.12
N ASN A 210 1.98 15.31 2.99
CA ASN A 210 3.32 14.76 2.87
C ASN A 210 3.24 13.31 2.39
N LEU A 211 3.65 13.05 1.15
CA LEU A 211 3.65 11.72 0.54
C LEU A 211 5.08 11.26 0.29
N THR A 212 5.46 10.15 0.91
CA THR A 212 6.77 9.55 0.67
C THR A 212 6.76 8.71 -0.59
N LEU A 213 7.69 9.03 -1.49
CA LEU A 213 8.00 8.27 -2.70
C LEU A 213 9.47 7.87 -2.66
N THR A 214 9.75 6.56 -2.60
CA THR A 214 11.10 6.02 -2.49
C THR A 214 11.50 5.31 -3.78
N LYS A 215 12.60 5.73 -4.41
CA LYS A 215 13.17 5.05 -5.57
C LYS A 215 14.02 3.86 -5.10
N VAL A 216 13.70 2.66 -5.57
CA VAL A 216 14.40 1.41 -5.20
C VAL A 216 15.15 0.77 -6.36
N GLN A 217 14.91 1.22 -7.59
CA GLN A 217 15.66 0.84 -8.77
C GLN A 217 15.86 2.04 -9.68
N GLU A 218 17.06 2.16 -10.24
CA GLU A 218 17.43 3.12 -11.26
C GLU A 218 18.05 2.39 -12.47
N GLY A 219 17.48 2.65 -13.66
CA GLY A 219 17.92 2.06 -14.91
C GLY A 219 18.64 3.02 -15.85
#